data_3cceee76c2b6b8a8530626859809d923
#
_entry.id   3cceee76c2b6b8a8530626859809d923
#
_cell.length_a   1.000
_cell.length_b   1.000
_cell.length_c   1.000
_cell.angle_alpha   90.00
_cell.angle_beta   90.00
_cell.angle_gamma   90.00
#
_symmetry.space_group_name_H-M   'P 1'
#
loop_
_entity.id
_entity.type
_entity.pdbx_description
1 polymer ?
#
loop_
_entity_poly.entity_id
_entity_poly.type
_entity_poly.pdbx_seq_one_letter_code
_entity_poly.pdbx_strand_id
1 'polypeptide(L)'
;MLHAPLLAAAIAAAFPLSTLAQQTDAALPAVQVTATRTPQPVRDVLTDNVVITAEQIAASGQTNLVDLLQQQRGLEVSRNGGPGTAASVFLRGSSNVQNVVLVDGVRVGSSTLGGATWSALPLSQIDRIEIVYGPLSTMYGADAVGGVVQIFTRKGERAPSLTVGAGLGSYGTRNLDAGLSGATGGEHAVRYSVNVARERAEGFSATRPQSAFYNPDKDGYTRESASGQLGMDLAKGHEIGLTFLHSRLEGEYDAGPSTVNDRSISHVGAYSLYSRNQLLPNWTSLLRFSSGLDKAKDISAYGIDTAKTRQDTFTWQNDITIGSDLAQVLLERRIEHVDSSNFDAASRATNSIAASYQMRRGAHLASASLRNDDSSQYGSKTTGNLGYGYRITDALRVNASAGTSFRAPTYNELFFPGYGVPTNRPERGRNVEAGVYYEKGSDRFSAVYYRNRVSDLIVYAGECPVSPANYPAGCAYNVNQALLTGVTLGASTRFGPYTLRGSLDFQNPRDETTDLLLPRRAKRHGTVALEYAAGALSGGIESRFASRRYDDGANSTTLGGYALLNLYANYQVNRDWSVYGRWNNMLDKDYALANGYATAGSNVFVGVRYTLR
;
A
#
# COMPACT_ATOMS: atom_id res chain seq x y z
N MET A 1 12.37 -21.01 30.40
CA MET A 1 13.11 -20.41 29.25
C MET A 1 13.99 -21.50 28.66
N LEU A 2 13.52 -22.25 27.65
CA LEU A 2 14.35 -23.24 26.91
C LEU A 2 13.41 -24.17 26.11
N HIS A 3 12.74 -23.69 25.05
CA HIS A 3 12.05 -24.58 24.09
C HIS A 3 11.89 -23.97 22.67
N ALA A 4 12.67 -22.96 22.30
CA ALA A 4 12.57 -22.35 20.96
C ALA A 4 13.52 -22.93 19.86
N PRO A 5 14.59 -23.70 20.11
CA PRO A 5 15.47 -24.15 19.02
C PRO A 5 15.10 -25.48 18.36
N LEU A 6 14.15 -26.25 18.90
CA LEU A 6 13.85 -27.60 18.39
C LEU A 6 12.89 -27.62 17.18
N LEU A 7 12.13 -26.56 16.93
CA LEU A 7 11.22 -26.53 15.77
C LEU A 7 11.94 -26.19 14.46
N ALA A 8 13.05 -25.46 14.51
CA ALA A 8 13.84 -25.11 13.32
C ALA A 8 14.67 -26.28 12.79
N ALA A 9 15.07 -27.20 13.65
CA ALA A 9 15.87 -28.37 13.27
C ALA A 9 15.04 -29.53 12.67
N ALA A 10 13.74 -29.62 12.99
CA ALA A 10 12.86 -30.67 12.49
C ALA A 10 12.43 -30.44 11.01
N ILE A 11 12.48 -29.22 10.50
CA ILE A 11 12.10 -28.89 9.12
C ILE A 11 13.24 -29.21 8.13
N ALA A 12 14.48 -29.22 8.57
CA ALA A 12 15.63 -29.48 7.70
C ALA A 12 15.88 -30.98 7.39
N ALA A 13 15.27 -31.89 8.11
CA ALA A 13 15.55 -33.33 8.02
C ALA A 13 14.56 -34.14 7.15
N ALA A 14 13.54 -33.49 6.54
CA ALA A 14 12.44 -34.21 5.87
C ALA A 14 12.48 -34.19 4.34
N PHE A 15 13.58 -33.80 3.68
CA PHE A 15 13.64 -33.73 2.23
C PHE A 15 14.48 -34.84 1.60
N PRO A 16 13.89 -35.87 0.97
CA PRO A 16 14.60 -36.73 0.04
C PRO A 16 14.83 -35.99 -1.28
N LEU A 17 16.07 -35.94 -1.74
CA LEU A 17 16.45 -35.47 -3.07
C LEU A 17 15.89 -36.41 -4.15
N SER A 18 14.74 -36.13 -4.68
CA SER A 18 14.19 -36.82 -5.86
C SER A 18 14.46 -35.98 -7.12
N THR A 19 15.18 -36.55 -8.05
CA THR A 19 15.34 -35.99 -9.41
C THR A 19 13.99 -36.01 -10.11
N LEU A 20 13.39 -34.81 -10.32
CA LEU A 20 12.13 -34.66 -11.04
C LEU A 20 12.41 -34.34 -12.52
N ALA A 21 11.71 -35.07 -13.39
CA ALA A 21 11.66 -34.85 -14.82
C ALA A 21 11.21 -33.41 -15.15
N GLN A 22 11.94 -32.74 -16.04
CA GLN A 22 11.61 -31.41 -16.57
C GLN A 22 10.28 -31.49 -17.34
N GLN A 23 9.22 -30.96 -16.76
CA GLN A 23 8.09 -30.45 -17.54
C GLN A 23 8.52 -29.10 -18.12
N THR A 24 8.39 -28.94 -19.43
CA THR A 24 8.57 -27.67 -20.12
C THR A 24 7.49 -26.70 -19.64
N ASP A 25 7.84 -25.84 -18.69
CA ASP A 25 6.99 -24.74 -18.25
C ASP A 25 6.76 -23.79 -19.44
N ALA A 26 5.51 -23.65 -19.85
CA ALA A 26 5.11 -22.50 -20.66
C ALA A 26 5.50 -21.24 -19.86
N ALA A 27 6.42 -20.44 -20.40
CA ALA A 27 6.90 -19.23 -19.75
C ALA A 27 5.70 -18.32 -19.45
N LEU A 28 5.35 -18.19 -18.19
CA LEU A 28 4.36 -17.21 -17.74
C LEU A 28 4.80 -15.82 -18.21
N PRO A 29 3.90 -14.95 -18.69
CA PRO A 29 4.25 -13.60 -19.10
C PRO A 29 4.99 -12.91 -17.96
N ALA A 30 6.13 -12.29 -18.29
CA ALA A 30 6.97 -11.63 -17.28
C ALA A 30 6.12 -10.59 -16.53
N VAL A 31 6.04 -10.73 -15.21
CA VAL A 31 5.34 -9.77 -14.35
C VAL A 31 5.97 -8.39 -14.57
N GLN A 32 5.16 -7.42 -14.95
CA GLN A 32 5.60 -6.04 -15.16
C GLN A 32 5.29 -5.19 -13.93
N VAL A 33 6.15 -4.23 -13.65
CA VAL A 33 5.98 -3.26 -12.58
C VAL A 33 6.16 -1.85 -13.14
N THR A 34 5.40 -0.91 -12.60
CA THR A 34 5.42 0.51 -13.02
C THR A 34 6.17 1.41 -12.03
N ALA A 35 7.12 0.84 -11.28
CA ALA A 35 7.95 1.56 -10.29
C ALA A 35 8.57 2.85 -10.85
N THR A 36 8.86 2.87 -12.14
CA THR A 36 9.44 4.00 -12.87
C THR A 36 8.41 4.72 -13.75
N ARG A 37 7.13 4.63 -13.41
CA ARG A 37 5.99 5.17 -14.19
C ARG A 37 5.79 4.54 -15.58
N THR A 38 6.65 3.59 -15.98
CA THR A 38 6.55 2.86 -17.25
C THR A 38 6.64 1.36 -16.98
N PRO A 39 5.79 0.53 -17.60
CA PRO A 39 5.82 -0.92 -17.39
C PRO A 39 7.18 -1.52 -17.77
N GLN A 40 7.77 -2.25 -16.84
CA GLN A 40 9.05 -2.94 -17.04
C GLN A 40 9.01 -4.33 -16.41
N PRO A 41 9.77 -5.31 -16.94
CA PRO A 41 9.93 -6.59 -16.27
C PRO A 41 10.49 -6.40 -14.85
N VAL A 42 9.91 -7.06 -13.86
CA VAL A 42 10.34 -6.98 -12.44
C VAL A 42 11.83 -7.20 -12.27
N ARG A 43 12.40 -8.16 -13.05
CA ARG A 43 13.83 -8.48 -13.03
C ARG A 43 14.77 -7.35 -13.51
N ASP A 44 14.23 -6.31 -14.15
CA ASP A 44 15.01 -5.17 -14.66
C ASP A 44 14.93 -3.95 -13.75
N VAL A 45 14.06 -3.98 -12.76
CA VAL A 45 13.86 -2.89 -11.81
C VAL A 45 14.87 -3.00 -10.67
N LEU A 46 15.64 -1.95 -10.44
CA LEU A 46 16.67 -1.90 -9.41
C LEU A 46 16.13 -1.65 -8.01
N THR A 47 15.01 -0.96 -7.92
CA THR A 47 14.34 -0.70 -6.64
C THR A 47 13.61 -1.95 -6.17
N ASP A 48 13.68 -2.24 -4.88
CA ASP A 48 12.97 -3.37 -4.30
C ASP A 48 11.45 -3.19 -4.42
N ASN A 49 10.76 -4.26 -4.79
CA ASN A 49 9.33 -4.19 -5.06
C ASN A 49 8.61 -5.51 -4.78
N VAL A 50 7.30 -5.43 -4.62
CA VAL A 50 6.36 -6.56 -4.54
C VAL A 50 5.21 -6.29 -5.48
N VAL A 51 4.82 -7.31 -6.25
CA VAL A 51 3.61 -7.28 -7.07
C VAL A 51 2.65 -8.33 -6.54
N ILE A 52 1.43 -7.92 -6.23
CA ILE A 52 0.32 -8.79 -5.83
C ILE A 52 -0.65 -8.85 -7.00
N THR A 53 -0.76 -10.01 -7.65
CA THR A 53 -1.60 -10.20 -8.83
C THR A 53 -3.07 -10.46 -8.46
N ALA A 54 -3.97 -10.38 -9.45
CA ALA A 54 -5.39 -10.71 -9.28
C ALA A 54 -5.60 -12.13 -8.74
N GLU A 55 -4.80 -13.09 -9.22
CA GLU A 55 -4.85 -14.48 -8.78
C GLU A 55 -4.44 -14.61 -7.29
N GLN A 56 -3.40 -13.89 -6.88
CA GLN A 56 -2.95 -13.88 -5.49
C GLN A 56 -3.97 -13.20 -4.57
N ILE A 57 -4.60 -12.10 -5.02
CA ILE A 57 -5.70 -11.44 -4.30
C ILE A 57 -6.85 -12.41 -4.11
N ALA A 58 -7.29 -13.07 -5.17
CA ALA A 58 -8.38 -14.05 -5.13
C ALA A 58 -8.04 -15.26 -4.27
N ALA A 59 -6.83 -15.81 -4.41
CA ALA A 59 -6.37 -16.97 -3.64
C ALA A 59 -6.25 -16.68 -2.13
N SER A 60 -5.92 -15.45 -1.75
CA SER A 60 -5.78 -15.05 -0.34
C SER A 60 -7.08 -15.16 0.46
N GLY A 61 -8.24 -15.10 -0.21
CA GLY A 61 -9.54 -15.06 0.44
C GLY A 61 -9.78 -13.81 1.31
N GLN A 62 -8.89 -12.81 1.24
CA GLN A 62 -9.05 -11.56 1.99
C GLN A 62 -10.19 -10.73 1.43
N THR A 63 -10.93 -10.07 2.33
CA THR A 63 -12.00 -9.12 1.98
C THR A 63 -11.55 -7.66 2.13
N ASN A 64 -10.45 -7.42 2.85
CA ASN A 64 -9.97 -6.09 3.20
C ASN A 64 -8.54 -5.87 2.67
N LEU A 65 -8.30 -4.69 2.05
CA LEU A 65 -7.01 -4.33 1.48
C LEU A 65 -5.91 -4.29 2.55
N VAL A 66 -6.19 -3.73 3.73
CA VAL A 66 -5.21 -3.57 4.81
C VAL A 66 -4.70 -4.92 5.30
N ASP A 67 -5.59 -5.91 5.41
CA ASP A 67 -5.24 -7.26 5.83
C ASP A 67 -4.42 -8.02 4.78
N LEU A 68 -4.66 -7.76 3.49
CA LEU A 68 -3.84 -8.27 2.38
C LEU A 68 -2.44 -7.65 2.38
N LEU A 69 -2.34 -6.33 2.59
CA LEU A 69 -1.06 -5.62 2.66
C LEU A 69 -0.20 -6.10 3.83
N GLN A 70 -0.81 -6.40 4.97
CA GLN A 70 -0.11 -6.88 6.16
C GLN A 70 0.56 -8.27 5.97
N GLN A 71 0.21 -9.01 4.92
CA GLN A 71 0.85 -10.28 4.56
C GLN A 71 2.15 -10.08 3.76
N GLN A 72 2.41 -8.86 3.31
CA GLN A 72 3.55 -8.58 2.45
C GLN A 72 4.80 -8.25 3.28
N ARG A 73 5.96 -8.64 2.77
CA ARG A 73 7.25 -8.31 3.38
C ARG A 73 7.43 -6.81 3.51
N GLY A 74 8.10 -6.35 4.57
CA GLY A 74 8.39 -4.94 4.80
C GLY A 74 7.17 -4.07 5.16
N LEU A 75 6.00 -4.68 5.43
CA LEU A 75 4.80 -3.95 5.82
C LEU A 75 4.30 -4.33 7.21
N GLU A 76 3.94 -3.32 7.96
CA GLU A 76 3.20 -3.43 9.21
C GLU A 76 1.96 -2.54 9.17
N VAL A 77 1.00 -2.87 10.01
CA VAL A 77 -0.28 -2.17 10.10
C VAL A 77 -0.59 -1.85 11.57
N SER A 78 -1.10 -0.65 11.79
CA SER A 78 -1.84 -0.28 13.00
C SER A 78 -3.29 0.00 12.62
N ARG A 79 -4.23 -0.37 13.49
CA ARG A 79 -5.67 -0.14 13.30
C ARG A 79 -6.33 0.15 14.63
N ASN A 80 -7.28 1.06 14.63
CA ASN A 80 -8.01 1.50 15.82
C ASN A 80 -9.37 0.79 15.91
N GLY A 81 -9.37 -0.56 15.97
CA GLY A 81 -10.60 -1.37 16.04
C GLY A 81 -10.83 -2.26 14.83
N GLY A 82 -12.07 -2.35 14.36
CA GLY A 82 -12.52 -3.20 13.25
C GLY A 82 -12.08 -2.72 11.85
N PRO A 83 -12.44 -3.46 10.76
CA PRO A 83 -12.04 -3.14 9.39
C PRO A 83 -12.53 -1.78 8.87
N GLY A 84 -13.61 -1.21 9.45
CA GLY A 84 -14.15 0.09 9.08
C GLY A 84 -13.44 1.29 9.70
N THR A 85 -12.54 1.07 10.65
CA THR A 85 -11.88 2.14 11.42
C THR A 85 -10.59 2.63 10.75
N ALA A 86 -9.98 3.67 11.33
CA ALA A 86 -8.72 4.24 10.86
C ALA A 86 -7.58 3.21 10.90
N ALA A 87 -6.85 3.09 9.81
CA ALA A 87 -5.70 2.22 9.66
C ALA A 87 -4.49 2.97 9.13
N SER A 88 -3.31 2.60 9.61
CA SER A 88 -2.02 3.09 9.13
C SER A 88 -1.19 1.93 8.58
N VAL A 89 -0.57 2.14 7.42
CA VAL A 89 0.34 1.17 6.80
C VAL A 89 1.75 1.74 6.85
N PHE A 90 2.67 0.98 7.42
CA PHE A 90 4.08 1.34 7.59
C PHE A 90 4.94 0.53 6.62
N LEU A 91 5.63 1.21 5.71
CA LEU A 91 6.58 0.59 4.79
C LEU A 91 7.98 0.70 5.39
N ARG A 92 8.59 -0.46 5.76
CA ARG A 92 9.92 -0.50 6.39
C ARG A 92 10.09 0.48 7.54
N GLY A 93 9.06 0.57 8.39
CA GLY A 93 9.03 1.44 9.56
C GLY A 93 8.72 2.92 9.30
N SER A 94 8.53 3.36 8.04
CA SER A 94 8.05 4.71 7.72
C SER A 94 6.63 4.94 8.24
N SER A 95 6.26 6.19 8.46
CA SER A 95 4.90 6.53 8.88
C SER A 95 3.91 6.52 7.71
N ASN A 96 2.60 6.43 8.01
CA ASN A 96 1.55 6.47 6.99
C ASN A 96 1.63 7.71 6.09
N VAL A 97 2.00 8.86 6.65
CA VAL A 97 2.13 10.14 5.92
C VAL A 97 3.38 10.20 5.02
N GLN A 98 4.31 9.26 5.17
CA GLN A 98 5.56 9.16 4.41
C GLN A 98 5.48 8.20 3.22
N ASN A 99 4.25 7.74 2.88
CA ASN A 99 4.00 6.80 1.80
C ASN A 99 2.99 7.38 0.80
N VAL A 100 3.29 7.25 -0.48
CA VAL A 100 2.38 7.67 -1.55
C VAL A 100 1.49 6.50 -1.97
N VAL A 101 0.20 6.76 -2.11
CA VAL A 101 -0.76 5.79 -2.65
C VAL A 101 -1.36 6.32 -3.95
N LEU A 102 -1.37 5.47 -4.95
CA LEU A 102 -1.94 5.77 -6.26
C LEU A 102 -3.02 4.75 -6.61
N VAL A 103 -4.10 5.21 -7.23
CA VAL A 103 -5.10 4.35 -7.87
C VAL A 103 -5.13 4.70 -9.35
N ASP A 104 -4.79 3.74 -10.22
CA ASP A 104 -4.65 3.91 -11.68
C ASP A 104 -3.77 5.12 -12.06
N GLY A 105 -2.74 5.39 -11.23
CA GLY A 105 -1.81 6.50 -11.40
C GLY A 105 -2.31 7.85 -10.86
N VAL A 106 -3.49 7.90 -10.24
CA VAL A 106 -4.03 9.07 -9.53
C VAL A 106 -3.63 9.02 -8.07
N ARG A 107 -3.01 10.07 -7.56
CA ARG A 107 -2.65 10.17 -6.15
C ARG A 107 -3.91 10.31 -5.29
N VAL A 108 -4.04 9.45 -4.28
CA VAL A 108 -5.11 9.47 -3.29
C VAL A 108 -4.55 9.65 -1.89
N GLY A 109 -5.27 10.39 -1.05
CA GLY A 109 -4.90 10.64 0.33
C GLY A 109 -5.20 12.05 0.78
N SER A 110 -5.23 12.23 2.09
CA SER A 110 -5.52 13.49 2.76
C SER A 110 -4.27 14.37 2.84
N SER A 111 -4.33 15.60 2.36
CA SER A 111 -3.30 16.60 2.65
C SER A 111 -3.51 17.23 4.04
N THR A 112 -4.69 17.06 4.63
CA THR A 112 -5.03 17.56 5.97
C THR A 112 -4.38 16.72 7.06
N LEU A 113 -4.64 15.40 7.06
CA LEU A 113 -4.10 14.44 8.04
C LEU A 113 -2.82 13.76 7.55
N GLY A 114 -2.63 13.69 6.24
CA GLY A 114 -1.56 12.96 5.57
C GLY A 114 -1.84 11.46 5.40
N GLY A 115 -1.30 10.89 4.31
CA GLY A 115 -1.46 9.49 3.97
C GLY A 115 -2.83 9.15 3.38
N ALA A 116 -3.04 7.88 3.05
CA ALA A 116 -4.26 7.40 2.44
C ALA A 116 -5.27 6.88 3.45
N THR A 117 -6.56 7.01 3.15
CA THR A 117 -7.67 6.41 3.88
C THR A 117 -7.85 4.95 3.44
N TRP A 118 -6.94 4.08 3.92
CA TRP A 118 -6.79 2.69 3.48
C TRP A 118 -8.06 1.87 3.59
N SER A 119 -8.81 2.04 4.69
CA SER A 119 -10.04 1.28 4.95
C SER A 119 -11.15 1.59 3.94
N ALA A 120 -11.08 2.74 3.25
CA ALA A 120 -12.05 3.09 2.22
C ALA A 120 -11.74 2.47 0.84
N LEU A 121 -10.54 1.90 0.61
CA LEU A 121 -10.17 1.32 -0.68
C LEU A 121 -10.74 -0.10 -0.84
N PRO A 122 -11.56 -0.37 -1.88
CA PRO A 122 -12.29 -1.63 -2.05
C PRO A 122 -11.41 -2.72 -2.68
N LEU A 123 -11.07 -3.77 -1.94
CA LEU A 123 -10.24 -4.88 -2.46
C LEU A 123 -10.90 -5.63 -3.62
N SER A 124 -12.24 -5.77 -3.63
CA SER A 124 -12.98 -6.50 -4.66
C SER A 124 -12.85 -5.93 -6.08
N GLN A 125 -12.47 -4.65 -6.20
CA GLN A 125 -12.33 -3.94 -7.48
C GLN A 125 -10.88 -3.85 -7.96
N ILE A 126 -9.94 -4.39 -7.18
CA ILE A 126 -8.51 -4.34 -7.48
C ILE A 126 -8.11 -5.54 -8.34
N ASP A 127 -7.34 -5.28 -9.38
CA ASP A 127 -6.72 -6.25 -10.26
C ASP A 127 -5.28 -6.57 -9.83
N ARG A 128 -4.51 -5.54 -9.48
CA ARG A 128 -3.10 -5.67 -9.12
C ARG A 128 -2.68 -4.59 -8.13
N ILE A 129 -1.76 -4.93 -7.24
CA ILE A 129 -1.10 -3.96 -6.34
C ILE A 129 0.40 -4.07 -6.55
N GLU A 130 1.06 -2.94 -6.73
CA GLU A 130 2.50 -2.83 -6.77
C GLU A 130 2.98 -2.02 -5.56
N ILE A 131 3.90 -2.60 -4.80
CA ILE A 131 4.52 -1.94 -3.66
C ILE A 131 5.99 -1.73 -4.02
N VAL A 132 6.43 -0.49 -4.03
CA VAL A 132 7.80 -0.12 -4.35
C VAL A 132 8.40 0.56 -3.13
N TYR A 133 9.48 0.00 -2.61
CA TYR A 133 10.13 0.47 -1.39
C TYR A 133 11.18 1.53 -1.66
N GLY A 134 11.48 2.34 -0.65
CA GLY A 134 12.57 3.31 -0.69
C GLY A 134 12.19 4.69 -1.22
N PRO A 135 13.18 5.57 -1.44
CA PRO A 135 12.96 6.97 -1.77
C PRO A 135 12.56 7.12 -3.24
N LEU A 136 11.29 7.34 -3.48
CA LEU A 136 10.72 7.50 -4.83
C LEU A 136 10.29 8.93 -5.13
N SER A 137 10.74 9.90 -4.33
CA SER A 137 10.39 11.31 -4.55
C SER A 137 10.85 11.84 -5.90
N THR A 138 11.89 11.27 -6.51
CA THR A 138 12.33 11.61 -7.88
C THR A 138 11.27 11.29 -8.95
N MET A 139 10.43 10.28 -8.71
CA MET A 139 9.38 9.89 -9.66
C MET A 139 7.99 10.38 -9.24
N TYR A 140 7.70 10.43 -7.95
CA TYR A 140 6.34 10.66 -7.43
C TYR A 140 6.20 11.95 -6.60
N GLY A 141 7.30 12.71 -6.42
CA GLY A 141 7.31 13.98 -5.68
C GLY A 141 7.28 13.78 -4.16
N ALA A 142 6.79 14.78 -3.45
CA ALA A 142 6.70 14.77 -1.99
C ALA A 142 6.01 13.52 -1.43
N ASP A 143 6.37 13.15 -0.20
CA ASP A 143 5.79 12.11 0.65
C ASP A 143 6.18 10.66 0.29
N ALA A 144 6.91 10.43 -0.82
CA ALA A 144 7.45 9.12 -1.18
C ALA A 144 8.79 8.83 -0.46
N VAL A 145 8.80 8.87 0.86
CA VAL A 145 9.97 8.65 1.74
C VAL A 145 10.15 7.17 2.04
N GLY A 146 9.08 6.47 2.42
CA GLY A 146 9.08 5.03 2.69
C GLY A 146 8.85 4.20 1.43
N GLY A 147 8.03 4.70 0.53
CA GLY A 147 7.71 4.02 -0.72
C GLY A 147 6.42 4.50 -1.38
N VAL A 148 6.01 3.73 -2.38
CA VAL A 148 4.79 3.95 -3.15
C VAL A 148 3.99 2.66 -3.22
N VAL A 149 2.69 2.74 -2.97
CA VAL A 149 1.73 1.66 -3.22
C VAL A 149 0.84 2.06 -4.38
N GLN A 150 0.96 1.36 -5.49
CA GLN A 150 0.16 1.60 -6.67
C GLN A 150 -0.89 0.50 -6.83
N ILE A 151 -2.14 0.91 -6.85
CA ILE A 151 -3.32 0.06 -6.97
C ILE A 151 -3.87 0.21 -8.38
N PHE A 152 -4.10 -0.92 -9.05
CA PHE A 152 -4.73 -0.95 -10.35
C PHE A 152 -6.10 -1.58 -10.24
N THR A 153 -7.11 -0.88 -10.75
CA THR A 153 -8.47 -1.41 -10.84
C THR A 153 -8.61 -2.35 -12.03
N ARG A 154 -9.66 -3.18 -12.03
CA ARG A 154 -9.92 -4.16 -13.09
C ARG A 154 -10.08 -3.49 -14.44
N LYS A 155 -9.43 -4.07 -15.45
CA LYS A 155 -9.43 -3.60 -16.84
C LYS A 155 -10.21 -4.52 -17.75
N GLY A 156 -10.70 -3.98 -18.86
CA GLY A 156 -11.28 -4.74 -19.95
C GLY A 156 -10.21 -5.00 -21.02
N GLU A 157 -9.63 -6.20 -21.03
CA GLU A 157 -8.57 -6.56 -22.00
C GLU A 157 -8.94 -7.77 -22.88
N ARG A 158 -10.09 -8.41 -22.62
CA ARG A 158 -10.51 -9.67 -23.24
C ARG A 158 -11.95 -9.60 -23.71
N ALA A 159 -12.46 -10.73 -24.20
CA ALA A 159 -13.88 -10.90 -24.49
C ALA A 159 -14.75 -10.45 -23.29
N PRO A 160 -15.99 -10.00 -23.53
CA PRO A 160 -16.88 -9.56 -22.47
C PRO A 160 -17.01 -10.60 -21.36
N SER A 161 -16.85 -10.17 -20.13
CA SER A 161 -16.95 -10.99 -18.92
C SER A 161 -17.82 -10.30 -17.88
N LEU A 162 -18.76 -11.04 -17.31
CA LEU A 162 -19.58 -10.62 -16.17
C LEU A 162 -19.15 -11.41 -14.94
N THR A 163 -18.82 -10.71 -13.88
CA THR A 163 -18.50 -11.32 -12.57
C THR A 163 -19.51 -10.84 -11.53
N VAL A 164 -20.04 -11.76 -10.73
CA VAL A 164 -20.89 -11.45 -9.58
C VAL A 164 -20.39 -12.24 -8.38
N GLY A 165 -20.23 -11.57 -7.25
CA GLY A 165 -19.76 -12.16 -5.99
C GLY A 165 -20.71 -11.86 -4.85
N ALA A 166 -20.90 -12.83 -3.94
CA ALA A 166 -21.61 -12.65 -2.70
C ALA A 166 -20.91 -13.41 -1.57
N GLY A 167 -20.93 -12.87 -0.35
CA GLY A 167 -20.30 -13.53 0.79
C GLY A 167 -20.87 -13.10 2.12
N LEU A 168 -20.70 -13.99 3.10
CA LEU A 168 -21.15 -13.83 4.48
C LEU A 168 -20.01 -14.20 5.44
N GLY A 169 -19.97 -13.54 6.57
CA GLY A 169 -18.93 -13.82 7.57
C GLY A 169 -19.32 -13.46 8.99
N SER A 170 -18.40 -13.74 9.89
CA SER A 170 -18.51 -13.35 11.30
C SER A 170 -18.76 -11.86 11.46
N TYR A 171 -19.23 -11.44 12.61
CA TYR A 171 -19.57 -10.05 12.94
C TYR A 171 -20.63 -9.44 12.00
N GLY A 172 -21.56 -10.26 11.49
CA GLY A 172 -22.60 -9.81 10.57
C GLY A 172 -22.09 -9.32 9.22
N THR A 173 -20.88 -9.73 8.82
CA THR A 173 -20.27 -9.32 7.55
C THR A 173 -21.05 -9.86 6.37
N ARG A 174 -21.35 -8.98 5.41
CA ARG A 174 -21.99 -9.28 4.13
C ARG A 174 -21.33 -8.47 3.04
N ASN A 175 -20.97 -9.11 1.93
CA ASN A 175 -20.52 -8.40 0.75
C ASN A 175 -21.27 -8.83 -0.50
N LEU A 176 -21.41 -7.89 -1.43
CA LEU A 176 -21.93 -8.09 -2.78
C LEU A 176 -21.03 -7.29 -3.72
N ASP A 177 -20.60 -7.91 -4.80
CA ASP A 177 -19.85 -7.23 -5.86
C ASP A 177 -20.33 -7.71 -7.24
N ALA A 178 -20.29 -6.79 -8.21
CA ALA A 178 -20.55 -7.09 -9.60
C ALA A 178 -19.59 -6.31 -10.50
N GLY A 179 -19.15 -6.92 -11.58
CA GLY A 179 -18.26 -6.31 -12.54
C GLY A 179 -18.54 -6.78 -13.95
N LEU A 180 -18.53 -5.84 -14.89
CA LEU A 180 -18.60 -6.08 -16.33
C LEU A 180 -17.31 -5.51 -16.94
N SER A 181 -16.61 -6.32 -17.74
CA SER A 181 -15.41 -5.87 -18.43
C SER A 181 -15.30 -6.53 -19.80
N GLY A 182 -14.61 -5.87 -20.73
CA GLY A 182 -14.41 -6.44 -22.06
C GLY A 182 -13.63 -5.52 -22.97
N ALA A 183 -13.31 -6.02 -24.15
CA ALA A 183 -12.73 -5.26 -25.23
C ALA A 183 -13.39 -5.65 -26.57
N THR A 184 -13.60 -4.66 -27.45
CA THR A 184 -13.95 -4.91 -28.84
C THR A 184 -12.68 -5.26 -29.63
N GLY A 185 -12.81 -5.97 -30.72
CA GLY A 185 -11.70 -6.19 -31.66
C GLY A 185 -11.56 -5.04 -32.65
N GLY A 186 -10.47 -5.08 -33.45
CA GLY A 186 -10.25 -4.17 -34.58
C GLY A 186 -9.28 -3.05 -34.28
N GLU A 187 -9.09 -2.17 -35.28
CA GLU A 187 -8.12 -1.06 -35.24
C GLU A 187 -8.50 0.01 -34.19
N HIS A 188 -9.78 0.23 -33.98
CA HIS A 188 -10.34 1.16 -33.00
C HIS A 188 -10.92 0.40 -31.81
N ALA A 189 -10.12 -0.47 -31.20
CA ALA A 189 -10.56 -1.27 -30.06
C ALA A 189 -11.00 -0.39 -28.88
N VAL A 190 -12.17 -0.68 -28.35
CA VAL A 190 -12.70 -0.07 -27.12
C VAL A 190 -12.55 -1.06 -25.99
N ARG A 191 -11.86 -0.67 -24.94
CA ARG A 191 -11.71 -1.43 -23.69
C ARG A 191 -12.56 -0.78 -22.61
N TYR A 192 -13.33 -1.56 -21.89
CA TYR A 192 -14.21 -1.05 -20.86
C TYR A 192 -14.25 -1.97 -19.64
N SER A 193 -14.41 -1.37 -18.49
CA SER A 193 -14.77 -2.06 -17.26
C SER A 193 -15.62 -1.17 -16.37
N VAL A 194 -16.59 -1.76 -15.68
CA VAL A 194 -17.37 -1.12 -14.62
C VAL A 194 -17.54 -2.15 -13.51
N ASN A 195 -17.24 -1.73 -12.28
CA ASN A 195 -17.35 -2.58 -11.10
C ASN A 195 -18.08 -1.80 -10.01
N VAL A 196 -18.96 -2.49 -9.27
CA VAL A 196 -19.65 -1.96 -8.09
C VAL A 196 -19.51 -2.95 -6.95
N ALA A 197 -19.44 -2.46 -5.73
CA ALA A 197 -19.42 -3.31 -4.55
C ALA A 197 -20.08 -2.63 -3.36
N ARG A 198 -20.71 -3.44 -2.51
CA ARG A 198 -21.20 -3.05 -1.22
C ARG A 198 -20.78 -4.08 -0.18
N GLU A 199 -20.19 -3.60 0.90
CA GLU A 199 -19.80 -4.39 2.05
C GLU A 199 -20.36 -3.76 3.31
N ARG A 200 -20.89 -4.58 4.21
CA ARG A 200 -21.41 -4.18 5.51
C ARG A 200 -21.01 -5.19 6.57
N ALA A 201 -20.68 -4.71 7.75
CA ALA A 201 -20.51 -5.55 8.94
C ALA A 201 -21.18 -4.85 10.13
N GLU A 202 -21.72 -5.64 11.05
CA GLU A 202 -22.23 -5.12 12.33
C GLU A 202 -21.06 -4.81 13.30
N GLY A 203 -19.90 -5.46 13.07
CA GLY A 203 -18.70 -5.20 13.84
C GLY A 203 -18.70 -5.76 15.26
N PHE A 204 -17.81 -5.21 16.05
CA PHE A 204 -17.64 -5.44 17.49
C PHE A 204 -17.15 -4.10 18.09
N SER A 205 -17.22 -3.90 19.42
CA SER A 205 -16.73 -2.67 20.04
C SER A 205 -15.28 -2.39 19.64
N ALA A 206 -15.00 -1.21 19.10
CA ALA A 206 -13.68 -0.83 18.60
C ALA A 206 -12.66 -0.72 19.73
N THR A 207 -13.11 -0.39 20.95
CA THR A 207 -12.24 -0.26 22.10
C THR A 207 -12.46 -1.37 23.12
N ARG A 208 -11.45 -1.55 23.99
CA ARG A 208 -11.52 -2.52 25.09
C ARG A 208 -12.12 -1.89 26.33
N PRO A 209 -12.74 -2.68 27.25
CA PRO A 209 -13.38 -2.16 28.46
C PRO A 209 -12.46 -1.31 29.38
N GLN A 210 -11.14 -1.48 29.27
CA GLN A 210 -10.15 -0.73 30.04
C GLN A 210 -9.77 0.62 29.41
N SER A 211 -10.25 0.88 28.18
CA SER A 211 -10.02 2.15 27.49
C SER A 211 -10.89 3.24 28.09
N ALA A 212 -10.33 4.45 28.22
CA ALA A 212 -11.11 5.64 28.59
C ALA A 212 -12.14 6.03 27.51
N PHE A 213 -11.98 5.51 26.30
CA PHE A 213 -12.89 5.74 25.16
C PHE A 213 -13.93 4.65 24.99
N TYR A 214 -14.00 3.68 25.91
CA TYR A 214 -14.89 2.53 25.79
C TYR A 214 -16.37 2.89 25.78
N ASN A 215 -17.09 2.42 24.77
CA ASN A 215 -18.54 2.35 24.70
C ASN A 215 -18.94 0.88 24.43
N PRO A 216 -19.89 0.28 25.18
CA PRO A 216 -20.20 -1.15 25.06
C PRO A 216 -21.19 -1.44 23.92
N ASP A 217 -21.02 -0.83 22.76
CA ASP A 217 -21.81 -1.10 21.55
C ASP A 217 -20.99 -1.84 20.47
N LYS A 218 -21.55 -2.01 19.31
CA LYS A 218 -20.87 -2.60 18.17
C LYS A 218 -20.52 -1.52 17.17
N ASP A 219 -19.26 -1.44 16.82
CA ASP A 219 -18.76 -0.53 15.78
C ASP A 219 -18.76 -1.23 14.43
N GLY A 220 -19.83 -1.03 13.72
CA GLY A 220 -20.03 -1.56 12.39
C GLY A 220 -19.46 -0.66 11.30
N TYR A 221 -19.61 -1.09 10.06
CA TYR A 221 -19.32 -0.24 8.91
C TYR A 221 -20.13 -0.61 7.68
N THR A 222 -20.27 0.35 6.78
CA THR A 222 -20.76 0.15 5.42
C THR A 222 -19.78 0.79 4.44
N ARG A 223 -19.35 0.03 3.43
CA ARG A 223 -18.53 0.51 2.32
C ARG A 223 -19.28 0.30 1.02
N GLU A 224 -19.43 1.37 0.24
CA GLU A 224 -20.03 1.37 -1.09
C GLU A 224 -19.01 1.93 -2.08
N SER A 225 -18.81 1.26 -3.21
CA SER A 225 -17.79 1.68 -4.16
C SER A 225 -18.18 1.36 -5.59
N ALA A 226 -17.68 2.21 -6.50
CA ALA A 226 -17.75 2.00 -7.93
C ALA A 226 -16.40 2.36 -8.56
N SER A 227 -15.97 1.58 -9.53
CA SER A 227 -14.80 1.87 -10.35
C SER A 227 -15.03 1.51 -11.80
N GLY A 228 -14.30 2.13 -12.70
CA GLY A 228 -14.36 1.79 -14.10
C GLY A 228 -13.26 2.41 -14.92
N GLN A 229 -13.09 1.85 -16.10
CA GLN A 229 -12.15 2.31 -17.10
C GLN A 229 -12.80 2.26 -18.48
N LEU A 230 -12.51 3.24 -19.30
CA LEU A 230 -12.84 3.26 -20.72
C LEU A 230 -11.60 3.71 -21.49
N GLY A 231 -11.13 2.90 -22.41
CA GLY A 231 -10.03 3.21 -23.30
C GLY A 231 -10.44 2.97 -24.75
N MET A 232 -9.95 3.79 -25.65
CA MET A 232 -10.19 3.67 -27.09
C MET A 232 -8.88 3.88 -27.86
N ASP A 233 -8.56 2.94 -28.74
CA ASP A 233 -7.47 3.09 -29.68
C ASP A 233 -7.95 3.98 -30.83
N LEU A 234 -7.35 5.18 -30.95
CA LEU A 234 -7.66 6.15 -32.03
C LEU A 234 -6.95 5.74 -33.34
N ALA A 235 -5.77 5.19 -33.21
CA ALA A 235 -4.94 4.64 -34.25
C ALA A 235 -3.87 3.74 -33.61
N LYS A 236 -3.10 3.01 -34.39
CA LYS A 236 -2.00 2.18 -33.90
C LYS A 236 -1.01 3.00 -33.07
N GLY A 237 -0.88 2.70 -31.78
CA GLY A 237 -0.01 3.40 -30.84
C GLY A 237 -0.59 4.71 -30.27
N HIS A 238 -1.85 5.05 -30.55
CA HIS A 238 -2.54 6.24 -30.06
C HIS A 238 -3.81 5.83 -29.32
N GLU A 239 -3.85 6.10 -28.03
CA GLU A 239 -4.93 5.74 -27.11
C GLU A 239 -5.41 6.96 -26.34
N ILE A 240 -6.73 7.07 -26.15
CA ILE A 240 -7.35 7.95 -25.16
C ILE A 240 -8.11 7.09 -24.17
N GLY A 241 -8.11 7.53 -22.91
CA GLY A 241 -8.84 6.77 -21.89
C GLY A 241 -9.18 7.57 -20.66
N LEU A 242 -10.16 7.09 -19.94
CA LEU A 242 -10.56 7.59 -18.65
C LEU A 242 -10.59 6.46 -17.62
N THR A 243 -10.29 6.81 -16.36
CA THR A 243 -10.43 5.90 -15.22
C THR A 243 -11.13 6.61 -14.09
N PHE A 244 -11.93 5.88 -13.32
CA PHE A 244 -12.49 6.39 -12.09
C PHE A 244 -12.57 5.31 -11.01
N LEU A 245 -12.41 5.73 -9.78
CA LEU A 245 -12.79 5.02 -8.57
C LEU A 245 -13.46 6.02 -7.65
N HIS A 246 -14.60 5.63 -7.09
CA HIS A 246 -15.24 6.33 -5.99
C HIS A 246 -15.66 5.34 -4.92
N SER A 247 -15.29 5.61 -3.68
CA SER A 247 -15.65 4.78 -2.53
C SER A 247 -16.13 5.66 -1.38
N ARG A 248 -17.23 5.26 -0.76
CA ARG A 248 -17.77 5.80 0.48
C ARG A 248 -17.66 4.74 1.57
N LEU A 249 -17.03 5.09 2.65
CA LEU A 249 -16.98 4.30 3.88
C LEU A 249 -17.65 5.09 5.00
N GLU A 250 -18.62 4.47 5.65
CA GLU A 250 -19.16 4.91 6.94
C GLU A 250 -18.76 3.86 7.97
N GLY A 251 -17.91 4.23 8.92
CA GLY A 251 -17.39 3.37 9.97
C GLY A 251 -17.68 3.98 11.34
N GLU A 252 -18.18 3.15 12.25
CA GLU A 252 -18.44 3.51 13.62
C GLU A 252 -17.18 3.36 14.46
N TYR A 253 -17.04 4.12 15.55
CA TYR A 253 -15.91 4.08 16.46
C TYR A 253 -16.28 4.62 17.83
N ASP A 254 -15.49 4.33 18.86
CA ASP A 254 -15.68 4.82 20.22
C ASP A 254 -14.90 6.11 20.47
N ALA A 255 -15.58 7.19 20.89
CA ALA A 255 -14.99 8.44 21.36
C ALA A 255 -15.18 8.66 22.86
N GLY A 256 -15.75 7.69 23.57
CA GLY A 256 -16.01 7.70 25.01
C GLY A 256 -17.44 7.31 25.34
N PRO A 257 -17.78 7.13 26.62
CA PRO A 257 -19.12 6.80 27.03
C PRO A 257 -20.11 7.86 26.57
N SER A 258 -21.01 7.54 25.66
CA SER A 258 -21.96 8.45 25.04
C SER A 258 -23.18 7.69 24.52
N THR A 259 -24.33 8.41 24.37
CA THR A 259 -25.48 7.93 23.65
C THR A 259 -25.44 8.29 22.16
N VAL A 260 -24.45 9.06 21.74
CA VAL A 260 -24.19 9.38 20.33
C VAL A 260 -23.47 8.19 19.71
N ASN A 261 -23.96 7.72 18.58
CA ASN A 261 -23.24 6.75 17.77
C ASN A 261 -22.13 7.49 16.98
N ASP A 262 -20.91 7.45 17.52
CA ASP A 262 -19.75 8.11 16.93
C ASP A 262 -19.39 7.42 15.62
N ARG A 263 -19.22 8.18 14.52
CA ARG A 263 -18.92 7.62 13.20
C ARG A 263 -18.14 8.57 12.31
N SER A 264 -17.32 7.98 11.45
CA SER A 264 -16.60 8.68 10.39
C SER A 264 -17.17 8.29 9.03
N ILE A 265 -17.45 9.29 8.20
CA ILE A 265 -17.90 9.12 6.82
C ILE A 265 -16.77 9.61 5.90
N SER A 266 -16.11 8.66 5.24
CA SER A 266 -15.01 8.95 4.34
C SER A 266 -15.41 8.73 2.88
N HIS A 267 -15.00 9.64 2.00
CA HIS A 267 -15.09 9.48 0.56
C HIS A 267 -13.69 9.55 -0.05
N VAL A 268 -13.31 8.52 -0.79
CA VAL A 268 -12.07 8.48 -1.58
C VAL A 268 -12.43 8.42 -3.06
N GLY A 269 -11.85 9.33 -3.83
CA GLY A 269 -12.06 9.39 -5.28
C GLY A 269 -10.73 9.47 -6.03
N ALA A 270 -10.67 8.78 -7.17
CA ALA A 270 -9.57 8.84 -8.12
C ALA A 270 -10.15 8.94 -9.52
N TYR A 271 -9.86 10.00 -10.25
CA TYR A 271 -10.40 10.25 -11.58
C TYR A 271 -9.27 10.66 -12.51
N SER A 272 -9.19 10.11 -13.71
CA SER A 272 -8.23 10.56 -14.70
C SER A 272 -8.74 10.46 -16.13
N LEU A 273 -8.29 11.42 -16.94
CA LEU A 273 -8.36 11.41 -18.39
C LEU A 273 -6.92 11.42 -18.91
N TYR A 274 -6.62 10.54 -19.87
CA TYR A 274 -5.28 10.46 -20.43
C TYR A 274 -5.29 10.26 -21.95
N SER A 275 -4.22 10.72 -22.59
CA SER A 275 -3.89 10.39 -23.98
C SER A 275 -2.46 9.86 -24.02
N ARG A 276 -2.29 8.67 -24.55
CA ARG A 276 -1.00 8.02 -24.76
C ARG A 276 -0.74 7.90 -26.24
N ASN A 277 0.38 8.42 -26.71
CA ASN A 277 0.70 8.55 -28.11
C ASN A 277 2.12 8.06 -28.38
N GLN A 278 2.28 7.11 -29.29
CA GLN A 278 3.56 6.73 -29.85
C GLN A 278 3.89 7.71 -30.98
N LEU A 279 4.64 8.76 -30.66
CA LEU A 279 4.99 9.83 -31.61
C LEU A 279 6.03 9.35 -32.63
N LEU A 280 6.98 8.53 -32.17
CA LEU A 280 7.98 7.84 -33.00
C LEU A 280 8.06 6.36 -32.52
N PRO A 281 8.65 5.45 -33.31
CA PRO A 281 8.79 4.04 -32.91
C PRO A 281 9.47 3.86 -31.53
N ASN A 282 10.31 4.78 -31.13
CA ASN A 282 11.06 4.79 -29.87
C ASN A 282 10.63 5.89 -28.90
N TRP A 283 9.57 6.65 -29.19
CA TRP A 283 9.11 7.75 -28.33
C TRP A 283 7.62 7.67 -28.06
N THR A 284 7.27 7.42 -26.80
CA THR A 284 5.89 7.46 -26.29
C THR A 284 5.69 8.69 -25.42
N SER A 285 4.63 9.45 -25.69
CA SER A 285 4.20 10.63 -24.92
C SER A 285 2.88 10.33 -24.22
N LEU A 286 2.78 10.63 -22.92
CA LEU A 286 1.58 10.52 -22.11
C LEU A 286 1.20 11.89 -21.58
N LEU A 287 0.01 12.34 -21.93
CA LEU A 287 -0.67 13.46 -21.29
C LEU A 287 -1.73 12.91 -20.33
N ARG A 288 -1.77 13.38 -19.11
CA ARG A 288 -2.77 12.99 -18.13
C ARG A 288 -3.26 14.19 -17.32
N PHE A 289 -4.56 14.30 -17.20
CA PHE A 289 -5.22 15.11 -16.17
C PHE A 289 -5.84 14.17 -15.15
N SER A 290 -5.60 14.40 -13.86
CA SER A 290 -6.11 13.58 -12.79
C SER A 290 -6.59 14.41 -11.61
N SER A 291 -7.61 13.91 -10.89
CA SER A 291 -8.15 14.52 -9.68
C SER A 291 -8.33 13.44 -8.60
N GLY A 292 -7.60 13.58 -7.51
CA GLY A 292 -7.75 12.79 -6.29
C GLY A 292 -8.65 13.51 -5.30
N LEU A 293 -9.56 12.80 -4.66
CA LEU A 293 -10.46 13.30 -3.62
C LEU A 293 -10.28 12.47 -2.35
N ASP A 294 -10.13 13.14 -1.22
CA ASP A 294 -10.25 12.56 0.12
C ASP A 294 -11.12 13.50 0.96
N LYS A 295 -12.27 13.01 1.44
CA LYS A 295 -13.20 13.78 2.26
C LYS A 295 -13.58 12.95 3.46
N ALA A 296 -13.42 13.51 4.64
CA ALA A 296 -13.86 12.95 5.91
C ALA A 296 -14.89 13.86 6.58
N LYS A 297 -15.87 13.23 7.24
CA LYS A 297 -16.81 13.87 8.14
C LYS A 297 -16.92 13.00 9.38
N ASP A 298 -16.44 13.50 10.49
CA ASP A 298 -16.53 12.85 11.79
C ASP A 298 -17.69 13.43 12.57
N ILE A 299 -18.54 12.56 13.09
CA ILE A 299 -19.72 12.89 13.90
C ILE A 299 -19.53 12.20 15.23
N SER A 300 -19.40 12.98 16.30
CA SER A 300 -19.18 12.45 17.64
C SER A 300 -19.98 13.25 18.69
N ALA A 301 -19.93 12.79 19.94
CA ALA A 301 -20.49 13.53 21.07
C ALA A 301 -19.89 14.93 21.24
N TYR A 302 -18.70 15.18 20.67
CA TYR A 302 -18.01 16.47 20.73
C TYR A 302 -18.35 17.42 19.58
N GLY A 303 -19.12 16.97 18.59
CA GLY A 303 -19.53 17.77 17.45
C GLY A 303 -19.31 17.10 16.09
N ILE A 304 -19.26 17.93 15.07
CA ILE A 304 -19.06 17.52 13.68
C ILE A 304 -17.81 18.19 13.14
N ASP A 305 -16.82 17.38 12.77
CA ASP A 305 -15.64 17.83 12.09
C ASP A 305 -15.64 17.40 10.61
N THR A 306 -15.13 18.27 9.75
CA THR A 306 -15.01 17.99 8.32
C THR A 306 -13.62 18.35 7.81
N ALA A 307 -13.09 17.49 6.94
CA ALA A 307 -11.88 17.74 6.20
C ALA A 307 -12.07 17.26 4.76
N LYS A 308 -11.63 18.06 3.78
CA LYS A 308 -11.68 17.72 2.37
C LYS A 308 -10.37 18.12 1.72
N THR A 309 -9.76 17.17 1.05
CA THR A 309 -8.60 17.37 0.17
C THR A 309 -9.01 17.06 -1.26
N ARG A 310 -8.69 17.94 -2.19
CA ARG A 310 -8.72 17.69 -3.63
C ARG A 310 -7.35 17.97 -4.21
N GLN A 311 -6.82 17.01 -4.98
CA GLN A 311 -5.52 17.11 -5.63
C GLN A 311 -5.69 17.01 -7.14
N ASP A 312 -5.60 18.13 -7.84
CA ASP A 312 -5.66 18.17 -9.31
C ASP A 312 -4.24 18.15 -9.86
N THR A 313 -3.96 17.21 -10.75
CA THR A 313 -2.62 17.04 -11.32
C THR A 313 -2.68 16.96 -12.83
N PHE A 314 -1.89 17.79 -13.50
CA PHE A 314 -1.56 17.67 -14.91
C PHE A 314 -0.16 17.06 -15.04
N THR A 315 -0.02 16.04 -15.86
CA THR A 315 1.24 15.34 -16.10
C THR A 315 1.49 15.23 -17.60
N TRP A 316 2.71 15.58 -18.03
CA TRP A 316 3.24 15.29 -19.35
C TRP A 316 4.52 14.49 -19.21
N GLN A 317 4.46 13.21 -19.57
CA GLN A 317 5.57 12.28 -19.52
C GLN A 317 5.98 11.85 -20.92
N ASN A 318 7.28 11.81 -21.16
CA ASN A 318 7.87 11.36 -22.40
C ASN A 318 8.88 10.23 -22.12
N ASP A 319 8.66 9.09 -22.74
CA ASP A 319 9.49 7.90 -22.63
C ASP A 319 10.19 7.68 -23.96
N ILE A 320 11.53 7.69 -23.96
CA ILE A 320 12.36 7.57 -25.15
C ILE A 320 13.26 6.35 -24.99
N THR A 321 13.05 5.34 -25.84
CA THR A 321 13.88 4.13 -25.88
C THR A 321 15.12 4.39 -26.75
N ILE A 322 16.31 4.11 -26.22
CA ILE A 322 17.60 4.31 -26.89
C ILE A 322 18.33 2.95 -26.89
N GLY A 323 18.10 2.15 -27.92
CA GLY A 323 18.51 0.75 -27.93
C GLY A 323 17.80 -0.04 -26.84
N SER A 324 18.55 -0.57 -25.86
CA SER A 324 18.00 -1.24 -24.68
C SER A 324 17.70 -0.30 -23.50
N ASP A 325 18.17 0.95 -23.59
CA ASP A 325 18.10 1.93 -22.52
C ASP A 325 16.78 2.72 -22.60
N LEU A 326 16.35 3.34 -21.49
CA LEU A 326 15.17 4.18 -21.41
C LEU A 326 15.51 5.54 -20.79
N ALA A 327 15.24 6.61 -21.52
CA ALA A 327 15.27 7.98 -21.03
C ALA A 327 13.82 8.47 -20.82
N GLN A 328 13.58 9.18 -19.72
CA GLN A 328 12.26 9.75 -19.42
C GLN A 328 12.40 11.21 -19.02
N VAL A 329 11.44 12.02 -19.46
CA VAL A 329 11.25 13.42 -19.02
C VAL A 329 9.81 13.59 -18.59
N LEU A 330 9.61 14.21 -17.45
CA LEU A 330 8.32 14.44 -16.82
C LEU A 330 8.16 15.93 -16.48
N LEU A 331 7.06 16.52 -16.90
CA LEU A 331 6.56 17.80 -16.40
C LEU A 331 5.25 17.55 -15.64
N GLU A 332 5.13 18.12 -14.45
CA GLU A 332 3.95 17.92 -13.61
C GLU A 332 3.58 19.22 -12.91
N ARG A 333 2.29 19.54 -12.90
CA ARG A 333 1.71 20.59 -12.06
C ARG A 333 0.63 19.98 -11.20
N ARG A 334 0.77 20.08 -9.88
CA ARG A 334 -0.20 19.64 -8.89
C ARG A 334 -0.71 20.83 -8.09
N ILE A 335 -2.04 20.87 -7.92
CA ILE A 335 -2.73 21.86 -7.08
C ILE A 335 -3.51 21.08 -6.03
N GLU A 336 -3.23 21.37 -4.78
CA GLU A 336 -3.93 20.80 -3.62
C GLU A 336 -4.84 21.88 -3.04
N HIS A 337 -6.12 21.54 -2.90
CA HIS A 337 -7.13 22.36 -2.23
C HIS A 337 -7.59 21.64 -0.98
N VAL A 338 -7.60 22.34 0.14
CA VAL A 338 -8.04 21.81 1.43
C VAL A 338 -9.10 22.71 2.03
N ASP A 339 -10.20 22.11 2.42
CA ASP A 339 -11.26 22.72 3.23
C ASP A 339 -11.36 21.97 4.57
N SER A 340 -11.44 22.67 5.68
CA SER A 340 -11.53 22.08 7.03
C SER A 340 -12.48 22.89 7.90
N SER A 341 -13.18 22.22 8.82
CA SER A 341 -13.94 22.92 9.87
C SER A 341 -13.05 23.60 10.92
N ASN A 342 -11.76 23.24 10.96
CA ASN A 342 -10.84 23.65 12.01
C ASN A 342 -9.90 24.82 11.62
N PHE A 343 -9.78 25.12 10.33
CA PHE A 343 -8.97 26.23 9.82
C PHE A 343 -9.48 26.69 8.44
N ASP A 344 -9.10 27.90 8.05
CA ASP A 344 -9.49 28.47 6.75
C ASP A 344 -9.01 27.63 5.57
N ALA A 345 -9.80 27.62 4.49
CA ALA A 345 -9.45 26.93 3.26
C ALA A 345 -8.06 27.33 2.75
N ALA A 346 -7.27 26.36 2.39
CA ALA A 346 -5.88 26.55 1.98
C ALA A 346 -5.57 25.81 0.69
N SER A 347 -4.57 26.31 -0.05
CA SER A 347 -4.12 25.66 -1.28
C SER A 347 -2.61 25.67 -1.41
N ARG A 348 -2.08 24.67 -2.11
CA ARG A 348 -0.66 24.55 -2.45
C ARG A 348 -0.52 24.14 -3.91
N ALA A 349 0.22 24.92 -4.68
CA ALA A 349 0.60 24.59 -6.04
C ALA A 349 2.05 24.13 -6.08
N THR A 350 2.34 23.07 -6.82
CA THR A 350 3.70 22.55 -7.02
C THR A 350 3.92 22.32 -8.51
N ASN A 351 4.96 22.94 -9.09
CA ASN A 351 5.43 22.69 -10.43
C ASN A 351 6.67 21.82 -10.37
N SER A 352 6.75 20.83 -11.21
CA SER A 352 7.83 19.83 -11.12
C SER A 352 8.39 19.50 -12.50
N ILE A 353 9.70 19.32 -12.54
CA ILE A 353 10.42 18.75 -13.66
C ILE A 353 11.24 17.57 -13.15
N ALA A 354 11.17 16.44 -13.86
CA ALA A 354 12.00 15.27 -13.56
C ALA A 354 12.58 14.67 -14.83
N ALA A 355 13.77 14.11 -14.69
CA ALA A 355 14.43 13.32 -15.73
C ALA A 355 14.98 12.03 -15.13
N SER A 356 14.91 10.93 -15.88
CA SER A 356 15.55 9.67 -15.50
C SER A 356 16.19 9.00 -16.71
N TYR A 357 17.24 8.24 -16.44
CA TYR A 357 17.90 7.39 -17.41
C TYR A 357 18.12 6.01 -16.81
N GLN A 358 17.76 4.97 -17.57
CA GLN A 358 17.91 3.58 -17.20
C GLN A 358 18.72 2.87 -18.26
N MET A 359 19.88 2.38 -17.88
CA MET A 359 20.80 1.64 -18.73
C MET A 359 20.62 0.13 -18.52
N ARG A 360 20.58 -0.62 -19.62
CA ARG A 360 20.56 -2.09 -19.63
C ARG A 360 21.57 -2.58 -20.66
N ARG A 361 22.74 -3.02 -20.21
CA ARG A 361 23.82 -3.47 -21.09
C ARG A 361 24.43 -4.76 -20.57
N GLY A 362 24.04 -5.89 -21.19
CA GLY A 362 24.50 -7.21 -20.76
C GLY A 362 24.09 -7.50 -19.32
N ALA A 363 25.08 -7.79 -18.47
CA ALA A 363 24.86 -8.05 -17.05
C ALA A 363 24.65 -6.78 -16.21
N HIS A 364 24.94 -5.60 -16.77
CA HIS A 364 24.91 -4.33 -16.04
C HIS A 364 23.58 -3.61 -16.19
N LEU A 365 23.02 -3.20 -15.07
CA LEU A 365 21.83 -2.36 -14.94
C LEU A 365 22.23 -1.11 -14.18
N ALA A 366 21.86 0.06 -14.66
CA ALA A 366 22.08 1.31 -13.92
C ALA A 366 20.88 2.24 -14.07
N SER A 367 20.61 3.05 -13.07
CA SER A 367 19.59 4.09 -13.13
C SER A 367 20.08 5.36 -12.47
N ALA A 368 19.70 6.50 -13.05
CA ALA A 368 19.88 7.80 -12.45
C ALA A 368 18.61 8.62 -12.65
N SER A 369 18.18 9.35 -11.64
CA SER A 369 17.04 10.24 -11.73
C SER A 369 17.24 11.49 -10.90
N LEU A 370 16.67 12.60 -11.39
CA LEU A 370 16.68 13.91 -10.74
C LEU A 370 15.32 14.55 -10.90
N ARG A 371 14.83 15.20 -9.85
CA ARG A 371 13.58 15.96 -9.86
C ARG A 371 13.76 17.25 -9.07
N ASN A 372 13.16 18.31 -9.57
CA ASN A 372 12.95 19.55 -8.84
C ASN A 372 11.45 19.82 -8.71
N ASP A 373 11.01 20.09 -7.50
CA ASP A 373 9.66 20.50 -7.13
C ASP A 373 9.72 21.96 -6.64
N ASP A 374 9.01 22.87 -7.29
CA ASP A 374 8.85 24.26 -6.87
C ASP A 374 7.43 24.48 -6.35
N SER A 375 7.32 24.70 -5.04
CA SER A 375 6.06 24.78 -4.32
C SER A 375 5.80 26.17 -3.81
N SER A 376 4.56 26.64 -3.96
CA SER A 376 4.07 27.91 -3.41
C SER A 376 4.18 28.02 -1.88
N GLN A 377 4.32 26.87 -1.17
CA GLN A 377 4.32 26.84 0.30
C GLN A 377 5.71 26.63 0.91
N TYR A 378 6.51 25.69 0.36
CA TYR A 378 7.80 25.31 0.95
C TYR A 378 8.99 25.58 0.03
N GLY A 379 8.76 26.30 -1.11
CA GLY A 379 9.79 26.63 -2.08
C GLY A 379 10.34 25.43 -2.85
N SER A 380 11.53 25.57 -3.40
CA SER A 380 12.17 24.57 -4.26
C SER A 380 12.79 23.43 -3.45
N LYS A 381 12.56 22.18 -3.90
CA LYS A 381 13.16 20.95 -3.38
C LYS A 381 13.68 20.10 -4.54
N THR A 382 14.96 19.73 -4.45
CA THR A 382 15.58 18.83 -5.44
C THR A 382 15.84 17.47 -4.81
N THR A 383 15.44 16.41 -5.49
CA THR A 383 15.69 15.02 -5.11
C THR A 383 16.42 14.27 -6.21
N GLY A 384 17.31 13.35 -5.84
CA GLY A 384 18.07 12.51 -6.74
C GLY A 384 18.07 11.05 -6.29
N ASN A 385 18.20 10.13 -7.25
CA ASN A 385 18.37 8.70 -6.99
C ASN A 385 19.35 8.12 -8.00
N LEU A 386 20.23 7.24 -7.49
CA LEU A 386 21.15 6.44 -8.28
C LEU A 386 20.98 4.97 -7.90
N GLY A 387 21.00 4.10 -8.89
CA GLY A 387 20.91 2.66 -8.71
C GLY A 387 21.88 1.94 -9.63
N TYR A 388 22.44 0.83 -9.13
CA TYR A 388 23.26 -0.06 -9.91
C TYR A 388 22.92 -1.51 -9.57
N GLY A 389 22.85 -2.36 -10.59
CA GLY A 389 22.62 -3.79 -10.48
C GLY A 389 23.54 -4.58 -11.38
N TYR A 390 23.91 -5.76 -10.92
CA TYR A 390 24.74 -6.69 -11.67
C TYR A 390 24.13 -8.09 -11.65
N ARG A 391 23.88 -8.65 -12.84
CA ARG A 391 23.45 -10.04 -13.02
C ARG A 391 24.65 -10.94 -12.97
N ILE A 392 24.88 -11.60 -11.83
CA ILE A 392 25.96 -12.57 -11.64
C ILE A 392 25.72 -13.79 -12.52
N THR A 393 24.44 -14.20 -12.60
CA THR A 393 23.93 -15.22 -13.52
C THR A 393 22.54 -14.79 -14.00
N ASP A 394 21.91 -15.53 -14.89
CA ASP A 394 20.52 -15.28 -15.31
C ASP A 394 19.52 -15.37 -14.14
N ALA A 395 19.88 -16.13 -13.10
CA ALA A 395 19.04 -16.33 -11.93
C ALA A 395 19.44 -15.45 -10.72
N LEU A 396 20.67 -14.98 -10.63
CA LEU A 396 21.19 -14.28 -9.46
C LEU A 396 21.61 -12.85 -9.81
N ARG A 397 21.01 -11.88 -9.11
CA ARG A 397 21.29 -10.45 -9.27
C ARG A 397 21.57 -9.80 -7.92
N VAL A 398 22.49 -8.85 -7.90
CA VAL A 398 22.74 -7.94 -6.78
C VAL A 398 22.43 -6.52 -7.21
N ASN A 399 21.83 -5.74 -6.30
CA ASN A 399 21.51 -4.33 -6.51
C ASN A 399 22.01 -3.48 -5.35
N ALA A 400 22.37 -2.24 -5.66
CA ALA A 400 22.56 -1.18 -4.67
C ALA A 400 21.93 0.11 -5.17
N SER A 401 21.37 0.90 -4.27
CA SER A 401 20.82 2.21 -4.60
C SER A 401 21.03 3.22 -3.48
N ALA A 402 21.09 4.49 -3.84
CA ALA A 402 21.12 5.61 -2.92
C ALA A 402 20.24 6.75 -3.46
N GLY A 403 19.49 7.40 -2.57
CA GLY A 403 18.61 8.46 -3.00
C GLY A 403 18.16 9.37 -1.87
N THR A 404 17.55 10.46 -2.28
CA THR A 404 16.97 11.46 -1.40
C THR A 404 15.46 11.56 -1.61
N SER A 405 14.75 11.92 -0.56
CA SER A 405 13.31 12.12 -0.56
C SER A 405 12.93 13.26 0.37
N PHE A 406 11.70 13.71 0.28
CA PHE A 406 11.17 14.67 1.24
C PHE A 406 9.67 14.44 1.45
N ARG A 407 9.16 14.91 2.60
CA ARG A 407 7.72 14.98 2.91
C ARG A 407 7.34 16.42 3.19
N ALA A 408 6.27 16.88 2.54
CA ALA A 408 5.69 18.17 2.84
C ALA A 408 4.91 18.12 4.18
N PRO A 409 4.92 19.18 4.99
CA PRO A 409 4.03 19.25 6.14
C PRO A 409 2.57 19.11 5.73
N THR A 410 1.77 18.42 6.53
CA THR A 410 0.31 18.36 6.35
C THR A 410 -0.32 19.68 6.77
N TYR A 411 -1.56 19.91 6.34
CA TYR A 411 -2.23 21.15 6.72
C TYR A 411 -2.59 21.20 8.21
N ASN A 412 -2.83 20.05 8.86
CA ASN A 412 -2.98 20.01 10.31
C ASN A 412 -1.68 20.34 11.04
N GLU A 413 -0.52 19.86 10.56
CA GLU A 413 0.79 20.20 11.12
C GLU A 413 1.15 21.69 10.95
N LEU A 414 0.46 22.40 10.05
CA LEU A 414 0.67 23.83 9.83
C LEU A 414 -0.39 24.71 10.50
N PHE A 415 -1.67 24.32 10.45
CA PHE A 415 -2.77 25.26 10.70
C PHE A 415 -3.81 24.79 11.72
N PHE A 416 -3.73 23.53 12.22
CA PHE A 416 -4.72 23.07 13.22
C PHE A 416 -4.59 23.88 14.51
N PRO A 417 -5.68 24.48 15.04
CA PRO A 417 -5.64 25.36 16.20
C PRO A 417 -5.02 24.69 17.43
N GLY A 418 -4.07 25.36 18.08
CA GLY A 418 -3.39 24.86 19.29
C GLY A 418 -2.46 23.65 19.07
N TYR A 419 -2.21 23.25 17.82
CA TYR A 419 -1.34 22.13 17.45
C TYR A 419 -0.41 22.44 16.27
N GLY A 420 -0.92 23.02 15.18
CA GLY A 420 -0.17 23.29 13.96
C GLY A 420 0.77 24.48 14.10
N VAL A 421 1.98 24.36 13.58
CA VAL A 421 2.99 25.42 13.53
C VAL A 421 3.26 25.82 12.08
N PRO A 422 2.86 27.04 11.64
CA PRO A 422 2.97 27.47 10.23
C PRO A 422 4.39 27.50 9.67
N THR A 423 5.41 27.51 10.53
CA THR A 423 6.84 27.54 10.15
C THR A 423 7.46 26.15 10.00
N ASN A 424 6.68 25.09 10.13
CA ASN A 424 7.16 23.74 9.91
C ASN A 424 7.71 23.55 8.50
N ARG A 425 8.88 22.92 8.42
CA ARG A 425 9.63 22.67 7.19
C ARG A 425 9.40 21.25 6.70
N PRO A 426 9.59 20.97 5.38
CA PRO A 426 9.57 19.62 4.87
C PRO A 426 10.61 18.71 5.53
N GLU A 427 10.20 17.49 5.91
CA GLU A 427 11.13 16.43 6.32
C GLU A 427 12.00 16.01 5.13
N ARG A 428 13.22 15.55 5.40
CA ARG A 428 14.19 15.13 4.39
C ARG A 428 14.70 13.73 4.66
N GLY A 429 14.55 12.83 3.70
CA GLY A 429 15.05 11.46 3.74
C GLY A 429 16.34 11.28 2.95
N ARG A 430 17.27 10.48 3.49
CA ARG A 430 18.45 9.93 2.79
C ARG A 430 18.45 8.42 2.96
N ASN A 431 18.38 7.73 1.85
CA ASN A 431 18.26 6.28 1.83
C ASN A 431 19.46 5.64 1.13
N VAL A 432 19.87 4.48 1.64
CA VAL A 432 20.79 3.55 0.99
C VAL A 432 20.20 2.15 1.12
N GLU A 433 20.17 1.42 0.02
CA GLU A 433 19.71 0.03 -0.03
C GLU A 433 20.72 -0.86 -0.75
N ALA A 434 20.79 -2.13 -0.34
CA ALA A 434 21.51 -3.18 -1.03
C ALA A 434 20.72 -4.48 -0.96
N GLY A 435 20.59 -5.18 -2.09
CA GLY A 435 19.79 -6.39 -2.19
C GLY A 435 20.42 -7.48 -3.02
N VAL A 436 20.11 -8.72 -2.66
CA VAL A 436 20.42 -9.94 -3.42
C VAL A 436 19.11 -10.59 -3.81
N TYR A 437 18.97 -10.94 -5.08
CA TYR A 437 17.76 -11.53 -5.65
C TYR A 437 18.11 -12.77 -6.44
N TYR A 438 17.44 -13.86 -6.13
CA TYR A 438 17.52 -15.11 -6.87
C TYR A 438 16.16 -15.46 -7.43
N GLU A 439 16.08 -15.67 -8.74
CA GLU A 439 14.85 -16.06 -9.44
C GLU A 439 15.19 -17.14 -10.48
N LYS A 440 14.66 -18.35 -10.29
CA LYS A 440 14.79 -19.45 -11.24
C LYS A 440 13.52 -20.30 -11.25
N GLY A 441 12.80 -20.27 -12.36
CA GLY A 441 11.49 -20.93 -12.46
C GLY A 441 10.52 -20.37 -11.45
N SER A 442 10.02 -21.23 -10.56
CA SER A 442 9.13 -20.86 -9.45
C SER A 442 9.84 -20.37 -8.20
N ASP A 443 11.16 -20.56 -8.11
CA ASP A 443 11.94 -20.23 -6.93
C ASP A 443 12.35 -18.77 -6.92
N ARG A 444 12.00 -18.07 -5.86
CA ARG A 444 12.32 -16.66 -5.65
C ARG A 444 12.82 -16.47 -4.22
N PHE A 445 14.01 -15.89 -4.09
CA PHE A 445 14.58 -15.50 -2.79
C PHE A 445 15.11 -14.09 -2.89
N SER A 446 14.90 -13.31 -1.84
CA SER A 446 15.43 -11.96 -1.73
C SER A 446 15.91 -11.68 -0.32
N ALA A 447 17.00 -10.93 -0.23
CA ALA A 447 17.50 -10.36 1.01
C ALA A 447 17.88 -8.89 0.73
N VAL A 448 17.24 -7.95 1.41
CA VAL A 448 17.43 -6.52 1.18
C VAL A 448 17.74 -5.84 2.50
N TYR A 449 18.91 -5.22 2.57
CA TYR A 449 19.28 -4.28 3.62
C TYR A 449 18.85 -2.88 3.21
N TYR A 450 18.32 -2.12 4.15
CA TYR A 450 17.96 -0.72 3.94
C TYR A 450 18.37 0.13 5.15
N ARG A 451 18.72 1.39 4.86
CA ARG A 451 18.98 2.43 5.85
C ARG A 451 18.44 3.75 5.33
N ASN A 452 17.38 4.25 5.95
CA ASN A 452 16.77 5.53 5.63
C ASN A 452 16.85 6.44 6.87
N ARG A 453 17.52 7.57 6.73
CA ARG A 453 17.61 8.61 7.77
C ARG A 453 16.71 9.77 7.37
N VAL A 454 15.74 10.08 8.24
CA VAL A 454 14.81 11.19 8.07
C VAL A 454 15.18 12.28 9.05
N SER A 455 15.49 13.47 8.56
CA SER A 455 15.78 14.67 9.34
C SER A 455 14.64 15.68 9.24
N ASP A 456 14.58 16.61 10.17
CA ASP A 456 13.48 17.57 10.35
C ASP A 456 12.12 16.84 10.55
N LEU A 457 12.13 15.67 11.23
CA LEU A 457 10.92 14.87 11.46
C LEU A 457 9.90 15.69 12.24
N ILE A 458 8.67 15.78 11.74
CA ILE A 458 7.58 16.45 12.41
C ILE A 458 6.91 15.46 13.36
N VAL A 459 6.96 15.74 14.63
CA VAL A 459 6.35 14.94 15.70
C VAL A 459 5.59 15.84 16.67
N TYR A 460 4.74 15.22 17.47
CA TYR A 460 4.14 15.90 18.62
C TYR A 460 5.23 16.22 19.66
N ALA A 461 5.42 17.49 19.95
CA ALA A 461 6.26 17.98 21.04
C ALA A 461 5.36 18.44 22.19
N GLY A 462 5.42 17.74 23.33
CA GLY A 462 4.59 18.06 24.50
C GLY A 462 4.89 19.43 25.09
N GLU A 463 6.15 19.89 25.02
CA GLU A 463 6.55 21.26 25.22
C GLU A 463 6.93 21.85 23.87
N CYS A 464 6.14 22.81 23.39
CA CYS A 464 6.34 23.37 22.06
C CYS A 464 7.59 24.26 22.02
N PRO A 465 8.61 23.98 21.16
CA PRO A 465 9.85 24.77 21.12
C PRO A 465 9.65 26.21 20.61
N VAL A 466 8.53 26.50 19.97
CA VAL A 466 8.15 27.84 19.52
C VAL A 466 6.92 28.30 20.28
N SER A 467 7.00 29.43 20.96
CA SER A 467 5.86 30.04 21.69
C SER A 467 5.08 29.06 22.57
N PRO A 468 5.69 28.46 23.63
CA PRO A 468 4.99 27.50 24.50
C PRO A 468 3.65 28.01 25.07
N ALA A 469 3.53 29.32 25.28
CA ALA A 469 2.29 29.94 25.73
C ALA A 469 1.13 29.83 24.73
N ASN A 470 1.42 29.76 23.45
CA ASN A 470 0.40 29.60 22.39
C ASN A 470 0.03 28.15 22.19
N TYR A 471 0.82 27.20 22.68
CA TYR A 471 0.66 25.76 22.53
C TYR A 471 0.77 25.03 23.88
N PRO A 472 -0.12 25.33 24.85
CA PRO A 472 -0.02 24.76 26.20
C PRO A 472 -0.20 23.25 26.27
N ALA A 473 -0.83 22.66 25.24
CA ALA A 473 -1.01 21.23 25.11
C ALA A 473 0.04 20.56 24.18
N GLY A 474 1.12 21.29 23.80
CA GLY A 474 2.11 20.82 22.82
C GLY A 474 1.74 21.15 21.38
N CYS A 475 2.66 20.88 20.45
CA CYS A 475 2.50 21.22 19.03
C CYS A 475 3.13 20.18 18.12
N ALA A 476 2.78 20.23 16.83
CA ALA A 476 3.51 19.55 15.76
C ALA A 476 4.74 20.37 15.39
N TYR A 477 5.95 19.82 15.53
CA TYR A 477 7.18 20.57 15.24
C TYR A 477 8.32 19.71 14.72
N ASN A 478 9.22 20.33 13.92
CA ASN A 478 10.43 19.70 13.40
C ASN A 478 11.52 19.59 14.48
N VAL A 479 11.48 18.58 15.32
CA VAL A 479 12.45 18.45 16.41
C VAL A 479 13.34 17.22 16.30
N ASN A 480 12.92 16.18 15.57
CA ASN A 480 13.51 14.87 15.67
C ASN A 480 14.20 14.42 14.38
N GLN A 481 15.04 13.39 14.54
CA GLN A 481 15.63 12.64 13.45
C GLN A 481 15.24 11.17 13.63
N ALA A 482 14.77 10.53 12.58
CA ALA A 482 14.46 9.10 12.61
C ALA A 482 15.46 8.31 11.78
N LEU A 483 15.82 7.13 12.27
CA LEU A 483 16.61 6.14 11.56
C LEU A 483 15.80 4.86 11.37
N LEU A 484 15.49 4.55 10.12
CA LEU A 484 14.80 3.34 9.72
C LEU A 484 15.82 2.39 9.09
N THR A 485 16.21 1.36 9.81
CA THR A 485 17.17 0.36 9.33
C THR A 485 16.60 -1.04 9.48
N GLY A 486 16.98 -1.92 8.57
CA GLY A 486 16.56 -3.31 8.67
C GLY A 486 17.04 -4.20 7.54
N VAL A 487 16.66 -5.47 7.66
CA VAL A 487 16.81 -6.49 6.62
C VAL A 487 15.45 -7.12 6.40
N THR A 488 15.01 -7.11 5.14
CA THR A 488 13.81 -7.80 4.68
C THR A 488 14.20 -9.05 3.91
N LEU A 489 13.73 -10.22 4.33
CA LEU A 489 13.90 -11.49 3.65
C LEU A 489 12.58 -11.91 3.00
N GLY A 490 12.64 -12.38 1.78
CA GLY A 490 11.50 -12.95 1.06
C GLY A 490 11.88 -14.28 0.43
N ALA A 491 10.98 -15.26 0.51
CA ALA A 491 11.16 -16.57 -0.11
C ALA A 491 9.85 -17.07 -0.70
N SER A 492 9.92 -17.71 -1.86
CA SER A 492 8.82 -18.48 -2.45
C SER A 492 9.42 -19.61 -3.27
N THR A 493 8.95 -20.84 -3.03
CA THR A 493 9.36 -22.02 -3.80
C THR A 493 8.17 -22.95 -4.00
N ARG A 494 8.13 -23.63 -5.15
CA ARG A 494 7.06 -24.56 -5.50
C ARG A 494 7.62 -25.98 -5.65
N PHE A 495 6.93 -26.93 -5.06
CA PHE A 495 7.24 -28.36 -5.17
C PHE A 495 5.96 -29.16 -5.38
N GLY A 496 5.80 -29.67 -6.57
CA GLY A 496 4.55 -30.31 -7.01
C GLY A 496 3.35 -29.37 -6.88
N PRO A 497 2.27 -29.77 -6.20
CA PRO A 497 1.09 -28.93 -5.99
C PRO A 497 1.25 -27.92 -4.85
N TYR A 498 2.35 -27.94 -4.12
CA TYR A 498 2.58 -27.08 -2.96
C TYR A 498 3.46 -25.88 -3.30
N THR A 499 3.15 -24.73 -2.68
CA THR A 499 3.99 -23.53 -2.69
C THR A 499 4.26 -23.14 -1.24
N LEU A 500 5.53 -23.05 -0.86
CA LEU A 500 5.96 -22.47 0.40
C LEU A 500 6.33 -21.01 0.15
N ARG A 501 5.71 -20.10 0.89
CA ARG A 501 5.98 -18.66 0.81
C ARG A 501 6.27 -18.12 2.21
N GLY A 502 7.24 -17.23 2.31
CA GLY A 502 7.58 -16.62 3.59
C GLY A 502 8.22 -15.25 3.44
N SER A 503 8.03 -14.44 4.48
CA SER A 503 8.73 -13.18 4.68
C SER A 503 9.17 -13.05 6.14
N LEU A 504 10.35 -12.46 6.33
CA LEU A 504 10.89 -12.12 7.64
C LEU A 504 11.49 -10.73 7.59
N ASP A 505 11.07 -9.87 8.48
CA ASP A 505 11.55 -8.51 8.60
C ASP A 505 12.22 -8.31 9.96
N PHE A 506 13.46 -7.86 9.92
CA PHE A 506 14.25 -7.44 11.08
C PHE A 506 14.51 -5.96 10.94
N GLN A 507 13.90 -5.14 11.78
CA GLN A 507 14.01 -3.68 11.67
C GLN A 507 14.29 -3.01 13.02
N ASN A 508 14.89 -1.82 12.94
CA ASN A 508 15.14 -0.98 14.10
C ASN A 508 14.74 0.47 13.79
N PRO A 509 13.41 0.75 13.67
CA PRO A 509 12.91 2.10 13.45
C PRO A 509 12.97 2.87 14.76
N ARG A 510 13.85 3.86 14.84
CA ARG A 510 14.05 4.64 16.05
C ARG A 510 14.15 6.14 15.79
N ASP A 511 13.80 6.90 16.79
CA ASP A 511 14.12 8.30 16.91
C ASP A 511 15.59 8.43 17.35
N GLU A 512 16.45 9.07 16.54
CA GLU A 512 17.87 9.27 16.87
C GLU A 512 18.07 10.38 17.92
N THR A 513 17.04 11.20 18.21
CA THR A 513 17.11 12.25 19.22
C THR A 513 16.93 11.70 20.63
N THR A 514 16.00 10.76 20.79
CA THR A 514 15.64 10.14 22.06
C THR A 514 16.22 8.75 22.25
N ASP A 515 16.72 8.13 21.19
CA ASP A 515 17.11 6.70 21.06
C ASP A 515 15.97 5.71 21.34
N LEU A 516 14.72 6.17 21.32
CA LEU A 516 13.53 5.36 21.54
C LEU A 516 12.99 4.79 20.20
N LEU A 517 12.25 3.68 20.29
CA LEU A 517 11.60 3.08 19.14
C LEU A 517 10.41 3.93 18.69
N LEU A 518 10.23 4.04 17.39
CA LEU A 518 9.04 4.67 16.83
C LEU A 518 7.79 3.86 17.20
N PRO A 519 6.66 4.51 17.53
CA PRO A 519 5.44 3.85 17.99
C PRO A 519 4.88 2.85 16.98
N ARG A 520 4.32 1.75 17.48
CA ARG A 520 3.56 0.74 16.74
C ARG A 520 4.35 -0.04 15.69
N ARG A 521 5.70 -0.02 15.73
CA ARG A 521 6.58 -0.80 14.85
C ARG A 521 7.27 -1.90 15.63
N ALA A 522 7.08 -3.15 15.17
CA ALA A 522 7.75 -4.31 15.78
C ALA A 522 9.17 -4.45 15.21
N LYS A 523 10.14 -4.81 16.07
CA LYS A 523 11.51 -5.10 15.61
C LYS A 523 11.60 -6.33 14.71
N ARG A 524 10.65 -7.25 14.84
CA ARG A 524 10.60 -8.51 14.07
C ARG A 524 9.16 -8.81 13.73
N HIS A 525 8.88 -9.00 12.47
CA HIS A 525 7.58 -9.47 11.99
C HIS A 525 7.76 -10.34 10.74
N GLY A 526 6.72 -11.06 10.37
CA GLY A 526 6.76 -11.87 9.17
C GLY A 526 5.52 -12.72 8.98
N THR A 527 5.50 -13.38 7.84
CA THR A 527 4.44 -14.30 7.41
C THR A 527 5.07 -15.55 6.82
N VAL A 528 4.52 -16.72 7.13
CA VAL A 528 4.85 -17.98 6.49
C VAL A 528 3.55 -18.65 6.06
N ALA A 529 3.47 -19.09 4.80
CA ALA A 529 2.30 -19.76 4.24
C ALA A 529 2.72 -21.02 3.48
N LEU A 530 1.98 -22.10 3.68
CA LEU A 530 2.02 -23.29 2.85
C LEU A 530 0.72 -23.35 2.06
N GLU A 531 0.83 -23.27 0.76
CA GLU A 531 -0.27 -23.22 -0.19
C GLU A 531 -0.33 -24.55 -0.97
N TYR A 532 -1.52 -24.99 -1.31
CA TYR A 532 -1.81 -26.14 -2.15
C TYR A 532 -2.67 -25.72 -3.33
N ALA A 533 -2.33 -26.18 -4.53
CA ALA A 533 -3.13 -25.95 -5.73
C ALA A 533 -3.06 -27.18 -6.63
N ALA A 534 -4.17 -27.91 -6.75
CA ALA A 534 -4.32 -29.02 -7.68
C ALA A 534 -5.77 -29.20 -8.11
N GLY A 535 -6.01 -29.36 -9.41
CA GLY A 535 -7.34 -29.50 -9.99
C GLY A 535 -8.24 -28.30 -9.64
N ALA A 536 -9.40 -28.58 -9.07
CA ALA A 536 -10.39 -27.58 -8.69
C ALA A 536 -10.14 -26.94 -7.32
N LEU A 537 -9.23 -27.50 -6.52
CA LEU A 537 -8.98 -27.06 -5.14
C LEU A 537 -7.69 -26.27 -5.06
N SER A 538 -7.76 -25.09 -4.45
CA SER A 538 -6.60 -24.34 -3.97
C SER A 538 -6.86 -23.80 -2.57
N GLY A 539 -5.80 -23.58 -1.79
CA GLY A 539 -5.93 -23.04 -0.45
C GLY A 539 -4.60 -23.05 0.28
N GLY A 540 -4.59 -22.68 1.53
CA GLY A 540 -3.36 -22.65 2.31
C GLY A 540 -3.57 -22.41 3.78
N ILE A 541 -2.53 -22.71 4.55
CA ILE A 541 -2.39 -22.34 5.94
C ILE A 541 -1.32 -21.25 6.05
N GLU A 542 -1.61 -20.22 6.80
CA GLU A 542 -0.75 -19.04 6.94
C GLU A 542 -0.55 -18.72 8.42
N SER A 543 0.69 -18.49 8.82
CA SER A 543 1.02 -17.93 10.12
C SER A 543 1.60 -16.54 9.95
N ARG A 544 1.06 -15.55 10.67
CA ARG A 544 1.54 -14.18 10.74
C ARG A 544 1.94 -13.87 12.17
N PHE A 545 3.11 -13.28 12.35
CA PHE A 545 3.62 -12.95 13.68
C PHE A 545 4.31 -11.59 13.72
N ALA A 546 4.28 -10.97 14.90
CA ALA A 546 5.02 -9.76 15.22
C ALA A 546 5.53 -9.81 16.66
N SER A 547 6.74 -9.30 16.89
CA SER A 547 7.28 -9.15 18.24
C SER A 547 6.58 -8.02 19.00
N ARG A 548 6.86 -7.92 20.32
CA ARG A 548 6.42 -6.77 21.12
C ARG A 548 6.85 -5.44 20.48
N ARG A 549 6.05 -4.40 20.69
CA ARG A 549 6.30 -3.02 20.24
C ARG A 549 5.72 -2.04 21.25
N TYR A 550 5.98 -0.77 21.08
CA TYR A 550 5.42 0.28 21.93
C TYR A 550 4.32 1.05 21.20
N ASP A 551 3.32 1.55 21.93
CA ASP A 551 2.22 2.32 21.36
C ASP A 551 2.52 3.82 21.30
N ASP A 552 3.36 4.31 22.19
CA ASP A 552 3.71 5.73 22.37
C ASP A 552 5.20 6.02 22.13
N GLY A 553 5.52 7.30 21.88
CA GLY A 553 6.89 7.76 21.60
C GLY A 553 7.83 7.71 22.81
N ALA A 554 7.31 7.66 24.03
CA ALA A 554 8.10 7.53 25.27
C ALA A 554 8.46 6.05 25.57
N ASN A 555 7.93 5.11 24.78
CA ASN A 555 8.06 3.68 24.96
C ASN A 555 7.56 3.19 26.36
N SER A 556 6.57 3.86 26.90
CA SER A 556 5.98 3.55 28.21
C SER A 556 4.90 2.46 28.10
N THR A 557 4.13 2.45 27.01
CA THR A 557 3.02 1.53 26.78
C THR A 557 3.43 0.40 25.85
N THR A 558 3.48 -0.82 26.36
CA THR A 558 3.89 -2.00 25.58
C THR A 558 2.69 -2.71 24.94
N LEU A 559 2.74 -2.93 23.64
CA LEU A 559 1.88 -3.88 22.93
C LEU A 559 2.57 -5.24 22.83
N GLY A 560 1.90 -6.30 23.30
CA GLY A 560 2.41 -7.66 23.30
C GLY A 560 2.69 -8.20 21.89
N GLY A 561 3.64 -9.11 21.77
CA GLY A 561 3.85 -9.87 20.55
C GLY A 561 2.72 -10.88 20.32
N TYR A 562 2.50 -11.25 19.06
CA TYR A 562 1.47 -12.21 18.67
C TYR A 562 1.92 -13.10 17.52
N ALA A 563 1.26 -14.26 17.41
CA ALA A 563 1.26 -15.11 16.24
C ALA A 563 -0.20 -15.53 15.95
N LEU A 564 -0.63 -15.39 14.72
CA LEU A 564 -1.96 -15.75 14.24
C LEU A 564 -1.83 -16.92 13.27
N LEU A 565 -2.78 -17.84 13.31
CA LEU A 565 -2.90 -18.92 12.35
C LEU A 565 -4.18 -18.72 11.55
N ASN A 566 -4.06 -18.75 10.22
CA ASN A 566 -5.17 -18.55 9.29
C ASN A 566 -5.26 -19.72 8.31
N LEU A 567 -6.46 -20.07 7.90
CA LEU A 567 -6.74 -21.07 6.87
C LEU A 567 -7.59 -20.44 5.78
N TYR A 568 -7.32 -20.77 4.54
CA TYR A 568 -8.14 -20.34 3.40
C TYR A 568 -8.21 -21.43 2.33
N ALA A 569 -9.33 -21.46 1.61
CA ALA A 569 -9.55 -22.38 0.53
C ALA A 569 -10.43 -21.75 -0.55
N ASN A 570 -10.21 -22.18 -1.80
CA ASN A 570 -11.03 -21.87 -2.94
C ASN A 570 -11.28 -23.16 -3.71
N TYR A 571 -12.54 -23.42 -4.04
CA TYR A 571 -12.98 -24.57 -4.83
C TYR A 571 -13.70 -24.10 -6.08
N GLN A 572 -13.13 -24.45 -7.24
CA GLN A 572 -13.75 -24.21 -8.55
C GLN A 572 -14.79 -25.31 -8.80
N VAL A 573 -16.08 -25.00 -8.57
CA VAL A 573 -17.19 -25.95 -8.70
C VAL A 573 -17.35 -26.40 -10.15
N ASN A 574 -17.27 -25.45 -11.07
CA ASN A 574 -17.25 -25.66 -12.52
C ASN A 574 -16.55 -24.47 -13.20
N ARG A 575 -16.65 -24.37 -14.53
CA ARG A 575 -15.98 -23.32 -15.30
C ARG A 575 -16.34 -21.89 -14.83
N ASP A 576 -17.56 -21.68 -14.37
CA ASP A 576 -18.13 -20.36 -14.09
C ASP A 576 -18.26 -20.07 -12.58
N TRP A 577 -18.41 -21.11 -11.74
CA TRP A 577 -18.70 -20.98 -10.32
C TRP A 577 -17.51 -21.38 -9.46
N SER A 578 -17.17 -20.54 -8.51
CA SER A 578 -16.22 -20.84 -7.43
C SER A 578 -16.81 -20.51 -6.04
N VAL A 579 -16.39 -21.29 -5.04
CA VAL A 579 -16.68 -21.07 -3.62
C VAL A 579 -15.36 -20.86 -2.91
N TYR A 580 -15.28 -19.83 -2.10
CA TYR A 580 -14.06 -19.53 -1.34
C TYR A 580 -14.39 -19.25 0.11
N GLY A 581 -13.44 -19.53 0.99
CA GLY A 581 -13.58 -19.28 2.41
C GLY A 581 -12.25 -18.97 3.07
N ARG A 582 -12.33 -18.25 4.18
CA ARG A 582 -11.17 -17.94 5.01
C ARG A 582 -11.56 -17.97 6.47
N TRP A 583 -10.69 -18.56 7.28
CA TRP A 583 -10.76 -18.58 8.73
C TRP A 583 -9.54 -17.87 9.30
N ASN A 584 -9.74 -16.67 9.81
CA ASN A 584 -8.69 -15.86 10.41
C ASN A 584 -8.60 -16.13 11.91
N ASN A 585 -7.37 -16.02 12.44
CA ASN A 585 -7.11 -16.17 13.87
C ASN A 585 -7.76 -17.43 14.46
N MET A 586 -7.48 -18.60 13.84
CA MET A 586 -8.09 -19.89 14.20
C MET A 586 -7.92 -20.25 15.68
N LEU A 587 -6.82 -19.80 16.30
CA LEU A 587 -6.50 -20.08 17.69
C LEU A 587 -7.08 -19.05 18.67
N ASP A 588 -7.92 -18.15 18.19
CA ASP A 588 -8.57 -17.08 18.95
C ASP A 588 -7.60 -16.27 19.83
N LYS A 589 -6.42 -15.95 19.27
CA LYS A 589 -5.40 -15.17 19.96
C LYS A 589 -5.89 -13.77 20.23
N ASP A 590 -5.92 -13.36 21.50
CA ASP A 590 -6.10 -11.95 21.85
C ASP A 590 -4.79 -11.18 21.60
N TYR A 591 -4.88 -10.08 20.85
CA TYR A 591 -3.76 -9.21 20.51
C TYR A 591 -4.24 -7.76 20.31
N ALA A 592 -3.34 -6.80 20.22
CA ALA A 592 -3.67 -5.41 19.96
C ALA A 592 -2.75 -4.84 18.89
N LEU A 593 -3.30 -4.01 17.99
CA LEU A 593 -2.57 -3.24 17.00
C LEU A 593 -2.35 -1.79 17.44
N ALA A 594 -3.18 -1.31 18.37
CA ALA A 594 -3.07 -0.04 19.07
C ALA A 594 -3.58 -0.21 20.50
N ASN A 595 -3.02 0.56 21.45
CA ASN A 595 -3.40 0.45 22.86
C ASN A 595 -4.85 0.88 23.07
N GLY A 596 -5.59 0.12 23.89
CA GLY A 596 -7.01 0.36 24.18
C GLY A 596 -7.97 -0.06 23.08
N TYR A 597 -7.49 -0.48 21.90
CA TYR A 597 -8.35 -0.92 20.80
C TYR A 597 -8.42 -2.44 20.70
N ALA A 598 -9.60 -2.93 20.35
CA ALA A 598 -9.87 -4.34 20.13
C ALA A 598 -9.45 -4.79 18.71
N THR A 599 -9.19 -6.07 18.57
CA THR A 599 -8.99 -6.74 17.28
C THR A 599 -9.97 -7.89 17.16
N ALA A 600 -10.28 -8.31 15.94
CA ALA A 600 -11.15 -9.45 15.71
C ALA A 600 -10.54 -10.73 16.33
N GLY A 601 -11.33 -11.47 17.07
CA GLY A 601 -11.04 -12.84 17.48
C GLY A 601 -11.10 -13.80 16.31
N SER A 602 -11.29 -15.09 16.60
CA SER A 602 -11.50 -16.11 15.57
C SER A 602 -12.72 -15.76 14.71
N ASN A 603 -12.53 -15.67 13.39
CA ASN A 603 -13.58 -15.25 12.48
C ASN A 603 -13.51 -15.96 11.14
N VAL A 604 -14.68 -16.20 10.55
CA VAL A 604 -14.83 -16.93 9.28
C VAL A 604 -15.55 -16.06 8.27
N PHE A 605 -15.14 -16.17 7.02
CA PHE A 605 -15.84 -15.63 5.87
C PHE A 605 -15.97 -16.69 4.78
N VAL A 606 -17.14 -16.78 4.15
CA VAL A 606 -17.41 -17.66 3.01
C VAL A 606 -18.08 -16.87 1.91
N GLY A 607 -17.65 -17.06 0.69
CA GLY A 607 -18.21 -16.39 -0.48
C GLY A 607 -18.35 -17.32 -1.67
N VAL A 608 -19.21 -16.90 -2.60
CA VAL A 608 -19.42 -17.53 -3.89
C VAL A 608 -19.17 -16.49 -4.98
N ARG A 609 -18.57 -16.91 -6.09
CA ARG A 609 -18.34 -16.08 -7.26
C ARG A 609 -18.79 -16.78 -8.52
N TYR A 610 -19.53 -16.05 -9.33
CA TYR A 610 -19.91 -16.42 -10.69
C TYR A 610 -19.13 -15.56 -11.68
N THR A 611 -18.55 -16.17 -12.71
CA THR A 611 -17.83 -15.45 -13.79
C THR A 611 -18.27 -16.03 -15.12
N LEU A 612 -19.08 -15.27 -15.88
CA LEU A 612 -19.40 -15.57 -17.28
C LEU A 612 -18.30 -14.98 -18.17
N ARG A 613 -17.73 -15.82 -19.06
CA ARG A 613 -16.65 -15.46 -20.00
C ARG A 613 -17.05 -15.70 -21.43
#